data_d8541c7e8a0024ab7e605e04c91a8136
#
_entry.id   d8541c7e8a0024ab7e605e04c91a8136
#
_cell.length_a   1.000
_cell.length_b   1.000
_cell.length_c   1.000
_cell.angle_alpha   90.00
_cell.angle_beta   90.00
_cell.angle_gamma   90.00
#
_symmetry.space_group_name_H-M   'P 1'
#
loop_
_entity.id
_entity.type
_entity.pdbx_description
1 polymer ?
#
loop_
_entity_poly.entity_id
_entity_poly.type
_entity_poly.pdbx_seq_one_letter_code
_entity_poly.pdbx_strand_id
1 'polypeptide(L)'
;PHEEDNCIIRPVFPMVYSDRAVTSAFTYTPSEADKMSLGDFRYELAKALLWGSQIGWVDPIPLMSEQAVSEARFMKTLMDFRRSLHDVVYGGLFIRELTPAGDNPIVKIPGFGDDASVLAAEWRKPDGRKVYIVVNMDEKKHKVSLPGVDKPFDVAGASCKRIDL
;
A
#
# COMPACT_ATOMS: atom_id res chain seq x y z
N PRO A 1 -6.27 -2.62 -31.78
CA PRO A 1 -6.50 -3.35 -30.55
C PRO A 1 -5.18 -3.32 -29.79
N HIS A 2 -5.06 -2.44 -28.78
CA HIS A 2 -3.95 -2.51 -27.86
C HIS A 2 -4.28 -3.71 -26.95
N GLU A 3 -3.48 -4.77 -27.06
CA GLU A 3 -3.41 -5.79 -26.03
C GLU A 3 -3.06 -5.07 -24.74
N GLU A 4 -3.97 -5.13 -23.75
CA GLU A 4 -3.67 -4.67 -22.40
C GLU A 4 -2.54 -5.58 -21.90
N ASP A 5 -1.31 -5.08 -21.95
CA ASP A 5 -0.18 -5.73 -21.31
C ASP A 5 -0.49 -5.77 -19.80
N ASN A 6 -0.97 -6.90 -19.32
CA ASN A 6 -1.14 -7.17 -17.90
C ASN A 6 0.24 -7.18 -17.24
N CYS A 7 0.72 -6.01 -16.89
CA CYS A 7 2.00 -5.86 -16.21
C CYS A 7 1.87 -6.30 -14.75
N ILE A 8 2.39 -7.47 -14.42
CA ILE A 8 2.45 -7.95 -13.04
C ILE A 8 3.64 -7.31 -12.35
N ILE A 9 3.39 -6.34 -11.49
CA ILE A 9 4.42 -5.73 -10.65
C ILE A 9 4.83 -6.69 -9.55
N ARG A 10 6.12 -7.01 -9.46
CA ARG A 10 6.68 -7.86 -8.42
C ARG A 10 7.65 -7.08 -7.54
N PRO A 11 7.60 -7.24 -6.20
CA PRO A 11 8.45 -6.51 -5.27
C PRO A 11 9.88 -7.12 -5.18
N VAL A 12 10.53 -7.37 -6.31
CA VAL A 12 11.83 -8.05 -6.35
C VAL A 12 12.89 -7.27 -5.60
N PHE A 13 12.94 -5.94 -5.78
CA PHE A 13 13.94 -5.11 -5.11
C PHE A 13 13.78 -5.11 -3.59
N PRO A 14 12.61 -4.82 -3.01
CA PRO A 14 12.45 -4.89 -1.56
C PRO A 14 12.66 -6.30 -1.00
N MET A 15 12.34 -7.36 -1.73
CA MET A 15 12.62 -8.74 -1.28
C MET A 15 14.12 -9.01 -1.12
N VAL A 16 14.97 -8.35 -1.90
CA VAL A 16 16.43 -8.61 -1.89
C VAL A 16 17.18 -7.59 -1.04
N TYR A 17 16.75 -6.35 -1.00
CA TYR A 17 17.56 -5.24 -0.47
C TYR A 17 16.88 -4.42 0.64
N SER A 18 15.71 -4.81 1.14
CA SER A 18 14.97 -4.01 2.15
C SER A 18 15.75 -3.77 3.45
N ASP A 19 16.66 -4.66 3.80
CA ASP A 19 17.54 -4.54 4.98
C ASP A 19 18.72 -3.58 4.77
N ARG A 20 18.98 -3.16 3.53
CA ARG A 20 20.18 -2.39 3.14
C ARG A 20 19.86 -1.06 2.46
N ALA A 21 18.72 -0.96 1.81
CA ALA A 21 18.35 0.21 1.04
C ALA A 21 16.86 0.52 1.16
N VAL A 22 16.54 1.79 1.29
CA VAL A 22 15.17 2.30 1.18
C VAL A 22 14.98 2.81 -0.24
N THR A 23 14.01 2.26 -0.94
CA THR A 23 13.64 2.73 -2.28
C THR A 23 12.79 3.99 -2.21
N SER A 24 12.91 4.86 -3.20
CA SER A 24 11.91 5.91 -3.45
C SER A 24 10.84 5.35 -4.37
N ALA A 25 9.59 5.46 -3.94
CA ALA A 25 8.47 5.19 -4.82
C ALA A 25 8.21 6.42 -5.70
N PHE A 26 8.00 6.17 -6.96
CA PHE A 26 7.49 7.17 -7.89
C PHE A 26 5.96 7.08 -7.83
N THR A 27 5.32 8.09 -7.25
CA THR A 27 3.87 8.13 -7.21
C THR A 27 3.40 9.16 -8.22
N TYR A 28 2.64 8.70 -9.18
CA TYR A 28 2.06 9.55 -10.19
C TYR A 28 0.88 10.31 -9.59
N THR A 29 0.88 11.61 -9.72
CA THR A 29 -0.27 12.41 -9.30
C THR A 29 -1.23 12.55 -10.47
N PRO A 30 -2.54 12.33 -10.28
CA PRO A 30 -3.51 12.51 -11.33
C PRO A 30 -3.42 13.92 -11.91
N SER A 31 -3.09 14.06 -13.17
CA SER A 31 -3.19 15.30 -13.91
C SER A 31 -4.48 15.30 -14.72
N GLU A 32 -5.07 16.47 -14.98
CA GLU A 32 -6.23 16.58 -15.87
C GLU A 32 -5.92 16.04 -17.27
N ALA A 33 -4.65 16.09 -17.69
CA ALA A 33 -4.22 15.62 -19.00
C ALA A 33 -4.23 14.10 -19.13
N ASP A 34 -3.91 13.38 -18.07
CA ASP A 34 -3.68 11.93 -18.12
C ASP A 34 -4.87 11.09 -17.67
N LYS A 35 -5.94 11.71 -17.16
CA LYS A 35 -7.16 11.02 -16.68
C LYS A 35 -6.87 9.82 -15.78
N MET A 36 -5.76 9.86 -15.04
CA MET A 36 -5.42 8.81 -14.11
C MET A 36 -6.51 8.69 -13.06
N SER A 37 -7.05 7.51 -12.86
CA SER A 37 -8.11 7.34 -11.87
C SER A 37 -7.54 7.48 -10.46
N LEU A 38 -8.36 8.02 -9.58
CA LEU A 38 -8.01 8.15 -8.15
C LEU A 38 -7.69 6.80 -7.51
N GLY A 39 -8.23 5.70 -8.06
CA GLY A 39 -7.94 4.34 -7.65
C GLY A 39 -6.48 3.93 -7.89
N ASP A 40 -5.90 4.32 -9.00
CA ASP A 40 -4.50 4.02 -9.34
C ASP A 40 -3.56 4.70 -8.35
N PHE A 41 -3.83 5.96 -8.04
CA PHE A 41 -3.06 6.72 -7.06
C PHE A 41 -3.04 6.04 -5.68
N ARG A 42 -4.20 5.58 -5.18
CA ARG A 42 -4.27 4.87 -3.91
C ARG A 42 -3.53 3.54 -3.93
N TYR A 43 -3.63 2.82 -5.03
CA TYR A 43 -2.94 1.54 -5.21
C TYR A 43 -1.42 1.70 -5.19
N GLU A 44 -0.89 2.65 -5.96
CA GLU A 44 0.55 2.94 -5.98
C GLU A 44 1.06 3.35 -4.60
N LEU A 45 0.34 4.23 -3.89
CA LEU A 45 0.68 4.62 -2.53
C LEU A 45 0.66 3.44 -1.55
N ALA A 46 -0.35 2.57 -1.66
CA ALA A 46 -0.46 1.38 -0.82
C ALA A 46 0.72 0.43 -1.08
N LYS A 47 1.04 0.13 -2.34
CA LYS A 47 2.20 -0.69 -2.71
C LYS A 47 3.51 -0.07 -2.22
N ALA A 48 3.70 1.24 -2.41
CA ALA A 48 4.88 1.94 -1.92
C ALA A 48 5.07 1.77 -0.39
N LEU A 49 3.99 1.94 0.38
CA LEU A 49 4.04 1.74 1.83
C LEU A 49 4.35 0.29 2.20
N LEU A 50 3.65 -0.67 1.58
CA LEU A 50 3.81 -2.10 1.86
C LEU A 50 5.24 -2.60 1.58
N TRP A 51 5.88 -2.04 0.55
CA TRP A 51 7.26 -2.36 0.18
C TRP A 51 8.31 -1.57 0.98
N GLY A 52 7.89 -0.71 1.91
CA GLY A 52 8.79 0.11 2.72
C GLY A 52 9.42 1.27 1.97
N SER A 53 8.98 1.54 0.74
CA SER A 53 9.49 2.64 -0.07
C SER A 53 9.19 4.00 0.57
N GLN A 54 10.07 4.96 0.33
CA GLN A 54 9.78 6.34 0.66
C GLN A 54 8.76 6.88 -0.34
N ILE A 55 7.65 7.40 0.16
CA ILE A 55 6.66 8.09 -0.66
C ILE A 55 7.28 9.43 -1.04
N GLY A 56 7.53 9.62 -2.33
CA GLY A 56 8.16 10.82 -2.87
C GLY A 56 7.68 11.15 -4.28
N TRP A 57 8.06 12.33 -4.76
CA TRP A 57 7.76 12.79 -6.13
C TRP A 57 6.27 12.84 -6.45
N VAL A 58 5.51 13.49 -5.58
CA VAL A 58 4.10 13.77 -5.81
C VAL A 58 3.96 15.23 -6.22
N ASP A 59 3.29 15.49 -7.34
CA ASP A 59 2.90 16.86 -7.66
C ASP A 59 1.79 17.29 -6.69
N PRO A 60 1.99 18.31 -5.86
CA PRO A 60 1.00 18.74 -4.89
C PRO A 60 -0.19 19.47 -5.52
N ILE A 61 -0.03 20.06 -6.70
CA ILE A 61 -1.06 20.94 -7.31
C ILE A 61 -2.38 20.21 -7.54
N PRO A 62 -2.42 19.04 -8.20
CA PRO A 62 -3.68 18.31 -8.37
C PRO A 62 -4.30 17.85 -7.05
N LEU A 63 -3.47 17.57 -6.02
CA LEU A 63 -3.97 17.15 -4.70
C LEU A 63 -4.60 18.31 -3.89
N MET A 64 -4.41 19.54 -4.31
CA MET A 64 -5.06 20.72 -3.71
C MET A 64 -6.46 20.97 -4.25
N SER A 65 -6.90 20.24 -5.26
CA SER A 65 -8.24 20.36 -5.82
C SER A 65 -9.31 19.77 -4.88
N GLU A 66 -10.52 20.30 -4.97
CA GLU A 66 -11.66 19.77 -4.18
C GLU A 66 -11.97 18.31 -4.51
N GLN A 67 -11.71 17.88 -5.75
CA GLN A 67 -11.94 16.52 -6.22
C GLN A 67 -10.95 15.52 -5.59
N ALA A 68 -9.76 15.97 -5.20
CA ALA A 68 -8.69 15.10 -4.67
C ALA A 68 -8.55 15.14 -3.14
N VAL A 69 -9.51 15.71 -2.42
CA VAL A 69 -9.45 15.82 -0.94
C VAL A 69 -9.33 14.45 -0.27
N SER A 70 -10.03 13.44 -0.76
CA SER A 70 -9.96 12.08 -0.18
C SER A 70 -8.59 11.43 -0.43
N GLU A 71 -7.99 11.65 -1.59
CA GLU A 71 -6.67 11.13 -1.97
C GLU A 71 -5.56 11.83 -1.18
N ALA A 72 -5.65 13.14 -1.04
CA ALA A 72 -4.71 13.90 -0.21
C ALA A 72 -4.76 13.44 1.26
N ARG A 73 -5.96 13.17 1.78
CA ARG A 73 -6.17 12.63 3.13
C ARG A 73 -5.60 11.22 3.25
N PHE A 74 -5.86 10.36 2.29
CA PHE A 74 -5.32 9.01 2.24
C PHE A 74 -3.80 9.04 2.23
N MET A 75 -3.18 9.81 1.34
CA MET A 75 -1.73 9.99 1.30
C MET A 75 -1.17 10.44 2.64
N LYS A 76 -1.79 11.45 3.27
CA LYS A 76 -1.38 11.92 4.61
C LYS A 76 -1.44 10.79 5.63
N THR A 77 -2.50 9.98 5.62
CA THR A 77 -2.65 8.83 6.51
C THR A 77 -1.51 7.84 6.34
N LEU A 78 -1.15 7.50 5.09
CA LEU A 78 -0.04 6.59 4.81
C LEU A 78 1.31 7.17 5.25
N MET A 79 1.55 8.46 5.01
CA MET A 79 2.80 9.12 5.41
C MET A 79 2.96 9.15 6.93
N ASP A 80 1.89 9.48 7.66
CA ASP A 80 1.92 9.50 9.13
C ASP A 80 2.12 8.07 9.68
N PHE A 81 1.43 7.09 9.10
CA PHE A 81 1.60 5.69 9.48
C PHE A 81 3.02 5.17 9.19
N ARG A 82 3.61 5.53 8.03
CA ARG A 82 4.97 5.14 7.69
C ARG A 82 6.00 5.62 8.72
N ARG A 83 5.80 6.79 9.32
CA ARG A 83 6.67 7.27 10.41
C ARG A 83 6.64 6.33 11.62
N SER A 84 5.52 5.68 11.89
CA SER A 84 5.39 4.71 12.98
C SER A 84 6.03 3.35 12.67
N LEU A 85 6.44 3.12 11.42
CA LEU A 85 7.07 1.88 10.96
C LEU A 85 8.60 1.94 10.94
N HIS A 86 9.22 2.95 11.55
CA HIS A 86 10.67 3.14 11.54
C HIS A 86 11.44 1.87 11.96
N ASP A 87 10.97 1.20 13.01
CA ASP A 87 11.56 -0.05 13.55
C ASP A 87 11.31 -1.29 12.67
N VAL A 88 10.52 -1.17 11.62
CA VAL A 88 10.22 -2.23 10.65
C VAL A 88 10.96 -1.99 9.34
N VAL A 89 10.80 -0.79 8.75
CA VAL A 89 11.27 -0.52 7.39
C VAL A 89 12.74 -0.13 7.31
N TYR A 90 13.36 0.26 8.43
CA TYR A 90 14.79 0.52 8.48
C TYR A 90 15.53 -0.69 9.09
N GLY A 91 16.20 -1.43 8.23
CA GLY A 91 16.93 -2.65 8.60
C GLY A 91 16.09 -3.90 8.77
N GLY A 92 14.77 -3.82 8.54
CA GLY A 92 13.91 -5.00 8.48
C GLY A 92 13.91 -5.66 7.10
N LEU A 93 13.46 -6.91 7.08
CA LEU A 93 13.34 -7.71 5.86
C LEU A 93 11.89 -7.73 5.38
N PHE A 94 11.65 -7.28 4.16
CA PHE A 94 10.40 -7.53 3.46
C PHE A 94 10.35 -9.01 3.05
N ILE A 95 9.32 -9.71 3.47
CA ILE A 95 9.21 -11.16 3.22
C ILE A 95 8.31 -11.42 2.00
N ARG A 96 7.11 -10.85 1.98
CA ARG A 96 6.14 -11.06 0.90
C ARG A 96 4.93 -10.15 1.00
N GLU A 97 4.22 -10.03 -0.09
CA GLU A 97 2.85 -9.55 -0.09
C GLU A 97 1.88 -10.65 0.31
N LEU A 98 0.75 -10.24 0.87
CA LEU A 98 -0.36 -11.09 1.26
C LEU A 98 -1.67 -10.44 0.85
N THR A 99 -2.61 -11.26 0.42
CA THR A 99 -4.02 -10.85 0.28
C THR A 99 -4.77 -11.35 1.51
N PRO A 100 -5.23 -10.45 2.40
CA PRO A 100 -6.02 -10.86 3.56
C PRO A 100 -7.30 -11.57 3.13
N ALA A 101 -7.67 -12.64 3.85
CA ALA A 101 -8.91 -13.36 3.62
C ALA A 101 -10.07 -12.72 4.38
N GLY A 102 -11.32 -13.03 3.99
CA GLY A 102 -12.54 -12.53 4.63
C GLY A 102 -13.26 -11.50 3.79
N ASP A 103 -13.78 -10.44 4.41
CA ASP A 103 -14.44 -9.34 3.70
C ASP A 103 -13.39 -8.45 3.03
N ASN A 104 -12.98 -8.85 1.84
CA ASN A 104 -11.95 -8.19 1.06
C ASN A 104 -12.34 -8.19 -0.43
N PRO A 105 -13.18 -7.25 -0.87
CA PRO A 105 -13.66 -7.22 -2.25
C PRO A 105 -12.52 -6.97 -3.24
N ILE A 106 -12.65 -7.60 -4.40
CA ILE A 106 -11.79 -7.34 -5.55
C ILE A 106 -12.28 -6.06 -6.23
N VAL A 107 -11.36 -5.18 -6.52
CA VAL A 107 -11.59 -3.90 -7.22
C VAL A 107 -10.78 -3.84 -8.48
N LYS A 108 -11.35 -3.24 -9.51
CA LYS A 108 -10.63 -2.97 -10.75
C LYS A 108 -9.79 -1.71 -10.56
N ILE A 109 -8.49 -1.84 -10.79
CA ILE A 109 -7.53 -0.75 -10.74
C ILE A 109 -7.10 -0.48 -12.18
N PRO A 110 -7.51 0.65 -12.78
CA PRO A 110 -7.12 0.99 -14.15
C PRO A 110 -5.59 0.90 -14.29
N GLY A 111 -5.00 0.54 -15.33
CA GLY A 111 -3.55 0.41 -15.49
C GLY A 111 -2.86 -0.75 -14.75
N PHE A 112 -3.49 -1.37 -13.74
CA PHE A 112 -2.89 -2.46 -12.94
C PHE A 112 -3.71 -3.76 -12.92
N GLY A 113 -4.96 -3.74 -13.41
CA GLY A 113 -5.85 -4.89 -13.40
C GLY A 113 -6.65 -5.02 -12.10
N ASP A 114 -7.05 -6.24 -11.75
CA ASP A 114 -7.88 -6.51 -10.59
C ASP A 114 -7.02 -6.87 -9.37
N ASP A 115 -7.27 -6.23 -8.22
CA ASP A 115 -6.63 -6.58 -6.95
C ASP A 115 -7.61 -6.37 -5.78
N ALA A 116 -7.26 -6.86 -4.59
CA ALA A 116 -8.08 -6.74 -3.41
C ALA A 116 -8.05 -5.31 -2.83
N SER A 117 -9.16 -4.86 -2.24
CA SER A 117 -9.25 -3.56 -1.58
C SER A 117 -8.34 -3.42 -0.36
N VAL A 118 -8.12 -4.53 0.35
CA VAL A 118 -7.22 -4.59 1.50
C VAL A 118 -5.99 -5.40 1.13
N LEU A 119 -4.85 -4.77 1.17
CA LEU A 119 -3.55 -5.36 0.87
C LEU A 119 -2.74 -5.50 2.15
N ALA A 120 -1.80 -6.44 2.17
CA ALA A 120 -0.90 -6.62 3.30
C ALA A 120 0.51 -7.01 2.86
N ALA A 121 1.47 -6.76 3.72
CA ALA A 121 2.83 -7.25 3.59
C ALA A 121 3.32 -7.86 4.90
N GLU A 122 4.07 -8.94 4.78
CA GLU A 122 4.81 -9.56 5.88
C GLU A 122 6.23 -9.00 5.91
N TRP A 123 6.62 -8.52 7.08
CA TRP A 123 7.94 -8.03 7.39
C TRP A 123 8.54 -8.79 8.56
N ARG A 124 9.86 -8.84 8.62
CA ARG A 124 10.61 -9.30 9.78
C ARG A 124 11.50 -8.18 10.28
N LYS A 125 11.33 -7.82 11.55
CA LYS A 125 12.14 -6.80 12.20
C LYS A 125 13.60 -7.27 12.38
N PRO A 126 14.55 -6.36 12.63
CA PRO A 126 15.93 -6.74 12.91
C PRO A 126 16.09 -7.71 14.11
N ASP A 127 15.17 -7.67 15.06
CA ASP A 127 15.13 -8.58 16.21
C ASP A 127 14.48 -9.96 15.90
N GLY A 128 14.07 -10.19 14.66
CA GLY A 128 13.48 -11.44 14.18
C GLY A 128 11.96 -11.52 14.31
N ARG A 129 11.30 -10.59 15.00
CA ARG A 129 9.83 -10.60 15.16
C ARG A 129 9.14 -10.31 13.84
N LYS A 130 8.02 -10.99 13.63
CA LYS A 130 7.18 -10.80 12.46
C LYS A 130 6.21 -9.64 12.67
N VAL A 131 6.00 -8.87 11.62
CA VAL A 131 5.05 -7.77 11.58
C VAL A 131 4.26 -7.83 10.29
N TYR A 132 2.95 -7.62 10.37
CA TYR A 132 2.12 -7.34 9.20
C TYR A 132 1.83 -5.84 9.10
N ILE A 133 2.01 -5.31 7.90
CA ILE A 133 1.54 -3.99 7.50
C ILE A 133 0.32 -4.21 6.62
N VAL A 134 -0.80 -3.59 6.96
CA VAL A 134 -2.08 -3.75 6.25
C VAL A 134 -2.56 -2.39 5.80
N VAL A 135 -3.03 -2.28 4.56
CA VAL A 135 -3.59 -1.05 3.97
C VAL A 135 -4.97 -1.36 3.42
N ASN A 136 -5.94 -0.56 3.81
CA ASN A 136 -7.28 -0.56 3.21
C ASN A 136 -7.42 0.67 2.31
N MET A 137 -7.55 0.44 1.00
CA MET A 137 -7.70 1.49 -0.01
C MET A 137 -9.15 1.95 -0.19
N ASP A 138 -10.11 1.12 0.23
CA ASP A 138 -11.54 1.43 0.17
C ASP A 138 -11.94 2.43 1.27
N GLU A 139 -12.98 3.19 1.06
CA GLU A 139 -13.59 4.06 2.06
C GLU A 139 -14.38 3.30 3.14
N LYS A 140 -14.72 2.05 2.89
CA LYS A 140 -15.46 1.20 3.82
C LYS A 140 -14.52 0.42 4.74
N LYS A 141 -15.04 0.14 5.92
CA LYS A 141 -14.39 -0.78 6.86
C LYS A 141 -14.55 -2.23 6.38
N HIS A 142 -13.47 -2.98 6.42
CA HIS A 142 -13.46 -4.41 6.10
C HIS A 142 -13.00 -5.24 7.29
N LYS A 143 -13.54 -6.46 7.42
CA LYS A 143 -13.13 -7.43 8.43
C LYS A 143 -12.38 -8.56 7.77
N VAL A 144 -11.08 -8.63 8.04
CA VAL A 144 -10.15 -9.54 7.37
C VAL A 144 -9.36 -10.38 8.36
N SER A 145 -8.69 -11.41 7.83
CA SER A 145 -7.79 -12.29 8.59
C SER A 145 -6.48 -12.48 7.86
N LEU A 146 -5.41 -12.72 8.63
CA LEU A 146 -4.07 -13.03 8.13
C LEU A 146 -3.52 -14.28 8.79
N PRO A 147 -2.61 -15.01 8.14
CA PRO A 147 -2.00 -16.21 8.71
C PRO A 147 -1.29 -15.92 10.04
N GLY A 148 -1.58 -16.73 11.07
CA GLY A 148 -0.97 -16.58 12.39
C GLY A 148 -1.58 -15.47 13.26
N VAL A 149 -2.64 -14.83 12.81
CA VAL A 149 -3.46 -13.92 13.62
C VAL A 149 -4.69 -14.69 14.10
N ASP A 150 -4.86 -14.84 15.41
CA ASP A 150 -5.87 -15.76 15.99
C ASP A 150 -7.31 -15.44 15.59
N LYS A 151 -7.63 -14.16 15.38
CA LYS A 151 -8.99 -13.71 15.09
C LYS A 151 -9.04 -12.71 13.96
N PRO A 152 -10.10 -12.74 13.14
CA PRO A 152 -10.36 -11.68 12.18
C PRO A 152 -10.40 -10.31 12.86
N PHE A 153 -9.87 -9.30 12.20
CA PHE A 153 -9.80 -7.94 12.71
C PHE A 153 -10.35 -6.92 11.71
N ASP A 154 -10.81 -5.80 12.25
CA ASP A 154 -11.31 -4.70 11.44
C ASP A 154 -10.16 -3.81 10.95
N VAL A 155 -10.24 -3.40 9.68
CA VAL A 155 -9.43 -2.34 9.07
C VAL A 155 -10.38 -1.25 8.62
N ALA A 156 -10.26 -0.07 9.20
CA ALA A 156 -11.10 1.07 8.87
C ALA A 156 -10.92 1.49 7.40
N GLY A 157 -11.89 2.21 6.84
CA GLY A 157 -11.77 2.74 5.49
C GLY A 157 -10.62 3.72 5.35
N ALA A 158 -9.96 3.75 4.20
CA ALA A 158 -8.85 4.63 3.86
C ALA A 158 -7.78 4.69 4.98
N SER A 159 -7.38 3.53 5.52
CA SER A 159 -6.51 3.45 6.68
C SER A 159 -5.46 2.36 6.59
N CYS A 160 -4.54 2.39 7.56
CA CYS A 160 -3.48 1.40 7.72
C CYS A 160 -3.53 0.77 9.11
N LYS A 161 -3.01 -0.46 9.20
CA LYS A 161 -2.89 -1.17 10.46
C LYS A 161 -1.56 -1.93 10.53
N ARG A 162 -0.94 -1.92 11.72
CA ARG A 162 0.21 -2.74 12.06
C ARG A 162 -0.22 -3.85 13.01
N ILE A 163 0.29 -5.05 12.79
CA ILE A 163 0.07 -6.22 13.65
C ILE A 163 1.42 -6.84 13.95
N ASP A 164 1.86 -6.79 15.18
CA ASP A 164 3.07 -7.44 15.67
C ASP A 164 2.72 -8.87 16.15
N LEU A 165 3.54 -9.88 15.78
CA LEU A 165 3.38 -11.30 16.11
C LEU A 165 4.56 -11.82 16.93
#